data_56d77efe1bfefe249b51e387feb0bedb
#
_entry.id   56d77efe1bfefe249b51e387feb0bedb
#
_cell.length_a   1.000
_cell.length_b   1.000
_cell.length_c   1.000
_cell.angle_alpha   90.00
_cell.angle_beta   90.00
_cell.angle_gamma   90.00
#
_symmetry.space_group_name_H-M   'P 1'
#
loop_
_entity.id
_entity.type
_entity.pdbx_description
1 polymer ?
#
loop_
_entity_poly.entity_id
_entity_poly.type
_entity_poly.pdbx_seq_one_letter_code
_entity_poly.pdbx_strand_id
1 'polypeptide(L)'
;MTVFTKPVRPFAVVRDGAPGFDAPGLDRLLGAVVAIGNFDGVHRGHQAVVAAALERARGLKRPAAAVTFEPHPRLVLRPEEPLFRLTDGPAKLRLLAATGLDGVLIMTFDKALAALSAETFITKVLVERLAIAGATIGFDFHFGKNRAGSPAFLAEMGRRLGFPVDVMPPLEDEGRPVSSSVIRAALAAGRVVEAAELLGYPWFVTATVIHGDKRGRDLGYPTANMQLDPACGLKHGIYAVRVGLDGRILDGVANFGRRPTFGGGAPLLEVHLFDFSEELYGCRLDVAFIGWIRAELRFEGIAELIRHMDDDSRLARTVLARAGDVFPPIGSPDGARSA
;
A
#
# COMPACT_ATOMS: atom_id res chain seq x y z
N MET A 1 3.16 -11.40 14.10
CA MET A 1 3.31 -10.21 14.95
C MET A 1 3.33 -8.99 14.04
N THR A 2 2.40 -8.07 14.15
CA THR A 2 2.33 -6.87 13.30
C THR A 2 3.31 -5.82 13.83
N VAL A 3 4.09 -5.22 12.93
CA VAL A 3 5.12 -4.19 13.26
C VAL A 3 4.51 -2.81 13.47
N PHE A 4 3.22 -2.64 13.18
CA PHE A 4 2.58 -1.32 13.22
C PHE A 4 2.51 -0.75 14.64
N THR A 5 3.16 0.40 14.84
CA THR A 5 3.20 1.17 16.08
C THR A 5 3.00 2.65 15.75
N LYS A 6 2.56 3.45 16.74
CA LYS A 6 2.58 4.91 16.55
C LYS A 6 4.04 5.39 16.46
N PRO A 7 4.41 6.23 15.45
CA PRO A 7 5.76 6.75 15.33
C PRO A 7 6.11 7.59 16.58
N VAL A 8 7.26 7.32 17.17
CA VAL A 8 7.78 8.05 18.36
C VAL A 8 8.41 9.38 17.94
N ARG A 9 8.76 9.53 16.67
CA ARG A 9 9.39 10.73 16.06
C ARG A 9 8.69 11.09 14.76
N PRO A 10 8.78 12.35 14.27
CA PRO A 10 8.28 12.71 12.97
C PRO A 10 8.94 11.86 11.87
N PHE A 11 8.16 11.12 11.09
CA PHE A 11 8.64 10.29 9.99
C PHE A 11 9.23 11.16 8.88
N ALA A 12 10.51 10.95 8.54
CA ALA A 12 11.18 11.71 7.50
C ALA A 12 10.86 11.13 6.12
N VAL A 13 10.34 11.95 5.20
CA VAL A 13 10.14 11.57 3.80
C VAL A 13 11.16 12.32 2.95
N VAL A 14 12.19 11.60 2.50
CA VAL A 14 13.25 12.14 1.66
C VAL A 14 13.02 11.64 0.23
N ARG A 15 12.95 12.56 -0.73
CA ARG A 15 12.84 12.22 -2.15
C ARG A 15 14.16 12.50 -2.85
N ASP A 16 14.56 11.56 -3.68
CA ASP A 16 15.70 11.77 -4.58
C ASP A 16 15.29 12.83 -5.60
N GLY A 17 15.82 14.03 -5.46
CA GLY A 17 15.72 15.06 -6.50
C GLY A 17 16.70 14.71 -7.64
N ALA A 18 16.50 15.27 -8.83
CA ALA A 18 17.35 15.11 -10.01
C ALA A 18 18.88 15.12 -9.69
N PRO A 19 19.77 14.74 -10.62
CA PRO A 19 21.16 14.31 -10.37
C PRO A 19 22.01 15.37 -9.65
N GLY A 20 22.09 15.25 -8.36
CA GLY A 20 22.85 16.07 -7.44
C GLY A 20 22.38 15.74 -6.03
N PHE A 21 23.23 15.25 -5.23
CA PHE A 21 23.03 14.56 -3.95
C PHE A 21 22.32 15.34 -2.80
N ASP A 22 21.63 16.43 -3.07
CA ASP A 22 21.01 17.31 -2.07
C ASP A 22 19.48 17.08 -1.95
N ALA A 23 19.10 15.89 -1.43
CA ALA A 23 17.72 15.66 -1.07
C ALA A 23 17.44 16.30 0.32
N PRO A 24 16.50 17.27 0.43
CA PRO A 24 16.19 17.88 1.72
C PRO A 24 15.82 16.85 2.77
N GLY A 25 16.39 16.94 3.97
CA GLY A 25 16.14 16.02 5.09
C GLY A 25 16.93 14.72 5.03
N LEU A 26 17.84 14.54 4.08
CA LEU A 26 18.70 13.37 3.98
C LEU A 26 19.58 13.19 5.23
N ASP A 27 20.02 14.31 5.83
CA ASP A 27 20.79 14.36 7.07
C ASP A 27 20.15 13.56 8.22
N ARG A 28 18.81 13.49 8.25
CA ARG A 28 18.05 12.72 9.24
C ARG A 28 18.16 11.22 9.07
N LEU A 29 18.55 10.74 7.89
CA LEU A 29 18.67 9.33 7.54
C LEU A 29 20.13 8.85 7.41
N LEU A 30 21.12 9.76 7.59
CA LEU A 30 22.53 9.40 7.53
C LEU A 30 22.88 8.41 8.65
N GLY A 31 23.63 7.37 8.29
CA GLY A 31 24.01 6.32 9.22
C GLY A 31 22.86 5.41 9.66
N ALA A 32 21.75 5.39 8.94
CA ALA A 32 20.63 4.51 9.25
C ALA A 32 20.93 3.04 8.94
N VAL A 33 20.23 2.14 9.63
CA VAL A 33 20.00 0.77 9.15
C VAL A 33 18.82 0.83 8.20
N VAL A 34 19.00 0.32 6.97
CA VAL A 34 18.00 0.47 5.91
C VAL A 34 17.31 -0.84 5.57
N ALA A 35 15.98 -0.83 5.55
CA ALA A 35 15.17 -1.86 4.89
C ALA A 35 15.02 -1.47 3.41
N ILE A 36 15.43 -2.35 2.48
CA ILE A 36 15.40 -2.03 1.04
C ILE A 36 14.36 -2.89 0.33
N GLY A 37 13.45 -2.25 -0.42
CA GLY A 37 12.43 -2.97 -1.17
C GLY A 37 11.44 -2.06 -1.90
N ASN A 38 10.59 -2.67 -2.73
CA ASN A 38 9.50 -1.95 -3.40
C ASN A 38 8.35 -1.61 -2.43
N PHE A 39 8.17 -2.40 -1.41
CA PHE A 39 7.16 -2.25 -0.35
C PHE A 39 5.72 -2.06 -0.89
N ASP A 40 5.41 -2.67 -2.03
CA ASP A 40 4.05 -2.63 -2.57
C ASP A 40 3.12 -3.47 -1.69
N GLY A 41 2.18 -2.81 -1.02
CA GLY A 41 1.28 -3.38 -0.04
C GLY A 41 1.85 -3.52 1.37
N VAL A 42 3.12 -3.23 1.64
CA VAL A 42 3.78 -3.38 2.96
C VAL A 42 3.29 -4.64 3.71
N HIS A 43 3.19 -5.76 2.97
CA HIS A 43 2.66 -7.04 3.47
C HIS A 43 3.53 -7.64 4.58
N ARG A 44 3.06 -8.68 5.27
CA ARG A 44 3.74 -9.31 6.41
C ARG A 44 5.20 -9.68 6.14
N GLY A 45 5.55 -10.11 4.89
CA GLY A 45 6.94 -10.31 4.48
C GLY A 45 7.76 -9.02 4.47
N HIS A 46 7.22 -7.91 3.98
CA HIS A 46 7.86 -6.59 4.07
C HIS A 46 7.99 -6.13 5.52
N GLN A 47 6.96 -6.36 6.35
CA GLN A 47 6.99 -6.02 7.77
C GLN A 47 8.09 -6.78 8.51
N ALA A 48 8.38 -8.03 8.15
CA ALA A 48 9.49 -8.80 8.70
C ALA A 48 10.85 -8.17 8.36
N VAL A 49 11.04 -7.71 7.12
CA VAL A 49 12.26 -7.00 6.70
C VAL A 49 12.43 -5.69 7.50
N VAL A 50 11.34 -4.93 7.65
CA VAL A 50 11.34 -3.69 8.45
C VAL A 50 11.61 -3.96 9.93
N ALA A 51 11.01 -5.01 10.50
CA ALA A 51 11.24 -5.40 11.90
C ALA A 51 12.70 -5.71 12.19
N ALA A 52 13.36 -6.45 11.30
CA ALA A 52 14.77 -6.76 11.42
C ALA A 52 15.65 -5.49 11.34
N ALA A 53 15.30 -4.54 10.43
CA ALA A 53 15.99 -3.24 10.38
C ALA A 53 15.85 -2.44 11.68
N LEU A 54 14.64 -2.39 12.24
CA LEU A 54 14.35 -1.73 13.51
C LEU A 54 15.11 -2.35 14.69
N GLU A 55 15.18 -3.68 14.74
CA GLU A 55 15.92 -4.41 15.78
C GLU A 55 17.40 -4.12 15.70
N ARG A 56 17.98 -4.23 14.51
CA ARG A 56 19.41 -3.94 14.28
C ARG A 56 19.74 -2.48 14.57
N ALA A 57 18.90 -1.54 14.12
CA ALA A 57 19.08 -0.11 14.37
C ALA A 57 19.10 0.21 15.89
N ARG A 58 18.20 -0.40 16.67
CA ARG A 58 18.21 -0.29 18.13
C ARG A 58 19.52 -0.79 18.74
N GLY A 59 19.99 -1.97 18.31
CA GLY A 59 21.26 -2.53 18.77
C GLY A 59 22.47 -1.65 18.47
N LEU A 60 22.46 -0.99 17.32
CA LEU A 60 23.53 -0.07 16.87
C LEU A 60 23.32 1.38 17.36
N LYS A 61 22.22 1.70 17.99
CA LYS A 61 21.82 3.08 18.37
C LYS A 61 21.80 4.04 17.16
N ARG A 62 21.26 3.56 16.04
CA ARG A 62 21.17 4.26 14.75
C ARG A 62 19.70 4.46 14.36
N PRO A 63 19.41 5.42 13.46
CA PRO A 63 18.08 5.49 12.84
C PRO A 63 17.76 4.23 12.04
N ALA A 64 16.47 3.92 11.90
CA ALA A 64 15.98 2.89 10.99
C ALA A 64 15.19 3.56 9.85
N ALA A 65 15.51 3.24 8.60
CA ALA A 65 14.85 3.84 7.45
C ALA A 65 14.48 2.81 6.40
N ALA A 66 13.51 3.14 5.53
CA ALA A 66 13.29 2.39 4.30
C ALA A 66 14.00 3.05 3.13
N VAL A 67 14.45 2.25 2.16
CA VAL A 67 14.82 2.69 0.82
C VAL A 67 13.83 2.05 -0.16
N THR A 68 13.08 2.88 -0.86
CA THR A 68 12.05 2.43 -1.80
C THR A 68 12.11 3.21 -3.12
N PHE A 69 11.33 2.79 -4.10
CA PHE A 69 11.42 3.27 -5.47
C PHE A 69 10.04 3.78 -5.94
N GLU A 70 10.02 4.95 -6.59
CA GLU A 70 8.85 5.49 -7.28
C GLU A 70 9.28 6.15 -8.59
N PRO A 71 8.57 5.88 -9.71
CA PRO A 71 7.50 4.89 -9.82
C PRO A 71 7.98 3.47 -9.56
N HIS A 72 7.03 2.54 -9.35
CA HIS A 72 7.37 1.13 -9.15
C HIS A 72 8.24 0.61 -10.32
N PRO A 73 9.38 -0.09 -10.06
CA PRO A 73 10.34 -0.46 -11.11
C PRO A 73 9.73 -1.18 -12.31
N ARG A 74 8.72 -2.03 -12.09
CA ARG A 74 8.05 -2.74 -13.17
C ARG A 74 7.33 -1.80 -14.16
N LEU A 75 6.81 -0.65 -13.70
CA LEU A 75 6.14 0.32 -14.58
C LEU A 75 7.13 0.99 -15.56
N VAL A 76 8.41 1.10 -15.17
CA VAL A 76 9.46 1.68 -16.02
C VAL A 76 10.11 0.63 -16.92
N LEU A 77 10.32 -0.57 -16.38
CA LEU A 77 11.00 -1.66 -17.09
C LEU A 77 10.08 -2.40 -18.08
N ARG A 78 8.76 -2.39 -17.83
CA ARG A 78 7.73 -3.07 -18.63
C ARG A 78 6.48 -2.18 -18.74
N PRO A 79 6.56 -1.01 -19.38
CA PRO A 79 5.48 -0.03 -19.41
C PRO A 79 4.21 -0.56 -20.10
N GLU A 80 4.35 -1.53 -21.00
CA GLU A 80 3.23 -2.18 -21.72
C GLU A 80 2.42 -3.15 -20.85
N GLU A 81 2.99 -3.58 -19.70
CA GLU A 81 2.31 -4.50 -18.79
C GLU A 81 1.62 -3.70 -17.66
N PRO A 82 0.28 -3.61 -17.63
CA PRO A 82 -0.40 -2.93 -16.51
C PRO A 82 -0.05 -3.60 -15.20
N LEU A 83 0.20 -2.81 -14.18
CA LEU A 83 0.50 -3.28 -12.84
C LEU A 83 -0.59 -2.83 -11.87
N PHE A 84 -1.37 -3.77 -11.36
CA PHE A 84 -2.20 -3.53 -10.19
C PHE A 84 -1.31 -3.32 -8.96
N ARG A 85 -1.08 -2.06 -8.58
CA ARG A 85 -0.37 -1.74 -7.34
C ARG A 85 -1.27 -1.96 -6.14
N LEU A 86 -0.75 -2.66 -5.13
CA LEU A 86 -1.49 -2.87 -3.87
C LEU A 86 -1.64 -1.58 -3.07
N THR A 87 -0.65 -0.67 -3.22
CA THR A 87 -0.67 0.67 -2.62
C THR A 87 -0.16 1.70 -3.63
N ASP A 88 -0.80 2.87 -3.67
CA ASP A 88 -0.20 4.04 -4.30
C ASP A 88 0.97 4.59 -3.46
N GLY A 89 1.66 5.61 -3.97
CA GLY A 89 2.80 6.22 -3.26
C GLY A 89 2.40 6.78 -1.89
N PRO A 90 1.36 7.63 -1.79
CA PRO A 90 0.90 8.16 -0.51
C PRO A 90 0.49 7.09 0.51
N ALA A 91 -0.30 6.09 0.11
CA ALA A 91 -0.71 5.00 1.00
C ALA A 91 0.50 4.17 1.48
N LYS A 92 1.46 3.87 0.59
CA LYS A 92 2.71 3.20 0.96
C LYS A 92 3.48 3.97 2.03
N LEU A 93 3.59 5.30 1.89
CA LEU A 93 4.29 6.13 2.88
C LEU A 93 3.60 6.11 4.25
N ARG A 94 2.27 6.18 4.28
CA ARG A 94 1.49 6.11 5.51
C ARG A 94 1.68 4.76 6.22
N LEU A 95 1.68 3.66 5.47
CA LEU A 95 1.96 2.33 6.00
C LEU A 95 3.39 2.21 6.54
N LEU A 96 4.40 2.68 5.79
CA LEU A 96 5.79 2.68 6.26
C LEU A 96 5.97 3.53 7.52
N ALA A 97 5.34 4.71 7.59
CA ALA A 97 5.37 5.54 8.79
C ALA A 97 4.78 4.81 10.01
N ALA A 98 3.73 4.02 9.81
CA ALA A 98 3.10 3.23 10.87
C ALA A 98 3.95 2.06 11.37
N THR A 99 5.03 1.68 10.67
CA THR A 99 5.92 0.58 11.12
C THR A 99 6.92 0.98 12.22
N GLY A 100 7.00 2.27 12.55
CA GLY A 100 7.96 2.78 13.53
C GLY A 100 9.35 3.10 12.98
N LEU A 101 9.52 3.10 11.65
CA LEU A 101 10.72 3.64 10.99
C LEU A 101 10.86 5.14 11.27
N ASP A 102 12.10 5.64 11.32
CA ASP A 102 12.39 7.07 11.46
C ASP A 102 12.18 7.83 10.12
N GLY A 103 12.19 7.12 9.00
CA GLY A 103 11.90 7.73 7.69
C GLY A 103 12.08 6.82 6.50
N VAL A 104 11.99 7.42 5.31
CA VAL A 104 12.12 6.74 4.02
C VAL A 104 12.89 7.59 3.04
N LEU A 105 13.83 6.97 2.30
CA LEU A 105 14.38 7.51 1.07
C LEU A 105 13.60 6.92 -0.11
N ILE A 106 12.94 7.78 -0.87
CA ILE A 106 12.25 7.42 -2.12
C ILE A 106 13.19 7.76 -3.26
N MET A 107 13.68 6.74 -3.93
CA MET A 107 14.50 6.90 -5.12
C MET A 107 13.62 6.99 -6.36
N THR A 108 13.86 7.98 -7.21
CA THR A 108 13.23 8.07 -8.53
C THR A 108 13.73 6.93 -9.40
N PHE A 109 12.84 5.95 -9.68
CA PHE A 109 13.20 4.84 -10.53
C PHE A 109 13.00 5.21 -12.00
N ASP A 110 14.08 5.52 -12.67
CA ASP A 110 14.15 5.88 -14.07
C ASP A 110 15.17 4.99 -14.83
N LYS A 111 15.38 5.28 -16.10
CA LYS A 111 16.36 4.55 -16.93
C LYS A 111 17.79 4.73 -16.42
N ALA A 112 18.11 5.86 -15.79
CA ALA A 112 19.45 6.12 -15.26
C ALA A 112 19.70 5.23 -14.02
N LEU A 113 18.78 5.21 -13.06
CA LEU A 113 18.88 4.31 -11.89
C LEU A 113 18.88 2.84 -12.31
N ALA A 114 18.04 2.45 -13.27
CA ALA A 114 17.98 1.08 -13.79
C ALA A 114 19.27 0.63 -14.50
N ALA A 115 20.07 1.58 -15.00
CA ALA A 115 21.36 1.32 -15.67
C ALA A 115 22.54 1.18 -14.69
N LEU A 116 22.38 1.56 -13.41
CA LEU A 116 23.46 1.43 -12.43
C LEU A 116 23.84 -0.05 -12.22
N SER A 117 25.14 -0.32 -12.16
CA SER A 117 25.59 -1.63 -11.72
C SER A 117 25.20 -1.90 -10.25
N ALA A 118 25.13 -3.16 -9.86
CA ALA A 118 24.85 -3.53 -8.46
C ALA A 118 25.93 -2.95 -7.52
N GLU A 119 27.20 -2.97 -7.92
CA GLU A 119 28.29 -2.39 -7.14
C GLU A 119 28.17 -0.85 -7.03
N THR A 120 27.83 -0.16 -8.12
CA THR A 120 27.62 1.28 -8.10
C THR A 120 26.45 1.70 -7.21
N PHE A 121 25.35 0.93 -7.24
CA PHE A 121 24.22 1.16 -6.32
C PHE A 121 24.68 1.07 -4.85
N ILE A 122 25.43 0.05 -4.50
CA ILE A 122 25.93 -0.12 -3.12
C ILE A 122 26.88 1.02 -2.74
N THR A 123 27.90 1.27 -3.54
CA THR A 123 28.95 2.23 -3.19
C THR A 123 28.43 3.67 -3.21
N LYS A 124 27.73 4.08 -4.26
CA LYS A 124 27.30 5.47 -4.43
C LYS A 124 26.05 5.82 -3.64
N VAL A 125 25.08 4.89 -3.55
CA VAL A 125 23.80 5.18 -2.88
C VAL A 125 23.86 4.80 -1.41
N LEU A 126 24.20 3.53 -1.11
CA LEU A 126 24.13 3.03 0.26
C LEU A 126 25.29 3.56 1.12
N VAL A 127 26.53 3.55 0.60
CA VAL A 127 27.72 3.93 1.38
C VAL A 127 28.00 5.41 1.30
N GLU A 128 28.23 5.98 0.10
CA GLU A 128 28.68 7.37 -0.01
C GLU A 128 27.54 8.35 0.34
N ARG A 129 26.32 8.08 -0.10
CA ARG A 129 25.20 9.01 0.09
C ARG A 129 24.51 8.84 1.45
N LEU A 130 24.19 7.61 1.84
CA LEU A 130 23.44 7.33 3.08
C LEU A 130 24.35 7.02 4.26
N ALA A 131 25.64 6.68 4.01
CA ALA A 131 26.57 6.21 5.04
C ALA A 131 25.95 5.12 5.93
N ILE A 132 25.23 4.14 5.32
CA ILE A 132 24.41 3.18 6.05
C ILE A 132 25.19 2.44 7.14
N ALA A 133 24.57 2.20 8.28
CA ALA A 133 25.12 1.38 9.36
C ALA A 133 24.76 -0.11 9.21
N GLY A 134 23.86 -0.46 8.29
CA GLY A 134 23.45 -1.82 8.00
C GLY A 134 22.32 -1.85 6.97
N ALA A 135 22.07 -3.03 6.41
CA ALA A 135 20.97 -3.23 5.46
C ALA A 135 20.18 -4.50 5.77
N THR A 136 18.87 -4.46 5.56
CA THR A 136 17.96 -5.61 5.64
C THR A 136 17.19 -5.75 4.34
N ILE A 137 17.14 -6.95 3.78
CA ILE A 137 16.48 -7.23 2.51
C ILE A 137 15.74 -8.57 2.57
N GLY A 138 14.78 -8.76 1.67
CA GLY A 138 14.18 -10.08 1.44
C GLY A 138 15.12 -11.03 0.67
N PHE A 139 14.89 -12.32 0.80
CA PHE A 139 15.65 -13.39 0.13
C PHE A 139 15.62 -13.30 -1.41
N ASP A 140 14.60 -12.69 -1.99
CA ASP A 140 14.37 -12.56 -3.42
C ASP A 140 14.70 -11.16 -3.97
N PHE A 141 15.30 -10.31 -3.14
CA PHE A 141 15.66 -8.95 -3.53
C PHE A 141 16.81 -8.96 -4.54
N HIS A 142 16.52 -8.52 -5.77
CA HIS A 142 17.52 -8.33 -6.81
C HIS A 142 17.54 -6.88 -7.27
N PHE A 143 18.73 -6.35 -7.53
CA PHE A 143 18.93 -4.95 -7.85
C PHE A 143 20.07 -4.76 -8.88
N GLY A 144 20.25 -3.49 -9.31
CA GLY A 144 21.23 -3.13 -10.32
C GLY A 144 20.86 -3.60 -11.72
N LYS A 145 21.65 -3.16 -12.70
CA LYS A 145 21.44 -3.46 -14.12
C LYS A 145 21.27 -4.96 -14.35
N ASN A 146 20.24 -5.34 -15.08
CA ASN A 146 19.90 -6.73 -15.40
C ASN A 146 19.70 -7.62 -14.16
N ARG A 147 19.36 -7.05 -12.98
CA ARG A 147 19.19 -7.77 -11.71
C ARG A 147 20.46 -8.54 -11.27
N ALA A 148 21.63 -8.02 -11.64
CA ALA A 148 22.92 -8.68 -11.35
C ALA A 148 23.27 -8.72 -9.85
N GLY A 149 22.73 -7.77 -9.06
CA GLY A 149 22.85 -7.77 -7.60
C GLY A 149 21.89 -8.78 -6.97
N SER A 150 22.41 -9.64 -6.12
CA SER A 150 21.66 -10.62 -5.33
C SER A 150 21.80 -10.36 -3.84
N PRO A 151 21.00 -11.00 -2.97
CA PRO A 151 21.22 -10.95 -1.52
C PRO A 151 22.63 -11.37 -1.09
N ALA A 152 23.15 -12.42 -1.70
CA ALA A 152 24.51 -12.89 -1.43
C ALA A 152 25.56 -11.86 -1.85
N PHE A 153 25.38 -11.20 -3.00
CA PHE A 153 26.28 -10.14 -3.46
C PHE A 153 26.27 -8.95 -2.51
N LEU A 154 25.08 -8.52 -2.04
CA LEU A 154 24.99 -7.41 -1.07
C LEU A 154 25.66 -7.79 0.26
N ALA A 155 25.48 -9.02 0.75
CA ALA A 155 26.12 -9.49 1.97
C ALA A 155 27.66 -9.54 1.86
N GLU A 156 28.18 -9.97 0.71
CA GLU A 156 29.61 -9.95 0.42
C GLU A 156 30.18 -8.52 0.41
N MET A 157 29.50 -7.63 -0.31
CA MET A 157 29.91 -6.22 -0.36
C MET A 157 29.81 -5.54 1.01
N GLY A 158 28.78 -5.88 1.80
CA GLY A 158 28.64 -5.38 3.17
C GLY A 158 29.83 -5.77 4.06
N ARG A 159 30.30 -7.04 3.98
CA ARG A 159 31.50 -7.47 4.70
C ARG A 159 32.76 -6.70 4.26
N ARG A 160 32.90 -6.44 2.94
CA ARG A 160 34.05 -5.70 2.40
C ARG A 160 34.03 -4.21 2.77
N LEU A 161 32.85 -3.62 2.86
CA LEU A 161 32.65 -2.19 3.10
C LEU A 161 32.33 -1.86 4.57
N GLY A 162 32.24 -2.86 5.45
CA GLY A 162 32.14 -2.69 6.90
C GLY A 162 30.74 -2.47 7.44
N PHE A 163 29.69 -2.94 6.74
CA PHE A 163 28.31 -2.88 7.26
C PHE A 163 27.63 -4.27 7.22
N PRO A 164 26.84 -4.63 8.25
CA PRO A 164 26.11 -5.88 8.30
C PRO A 164 24.93 -5.89 7.32
N VAL A 165 24.63 -7.06 6.78
CA VAL A 165 23.46 -7.29 5.91
C VAL A 165 22.66 -8.47 6.46
N ASP A 166 21.38 -8.25 6.74
CA ASP A 166 20.43 -9.29 7.11
C ASP A 166 19.56 -9.66 5.91
N VAL A 167 19.57 -10.93 5.55
CA VAL A 167 18.73 -11.47 4.48
C VAL A 167 17.58 -12.23 5.12
N MET A 168 16.37 -11.70 5.01
CA MET A 168 15.19 -12.31 5.58
C MET A 168 14.71 -13.47 4.72
N PRO A 169 14.44 -14.65 5.31
CA PRO A 169 13.89 -15.78 4.59
C PRO A 169 12.47 -15.48 4.09
N PRO A 170 11.92 -16.30 3.16
CA PRO A 170 10.52 -16.19 2.78
C PRO A 170 9.63 -16.35 4.01
N LEU A 171 8.65 -15.46 4.15
CA LEU A 171 7.58 -15.65 5.10
C LEU A 171 6.50 -16.52 4.46
N GLU A 172 6.13 -17.59 5.12
CA GLU A 172 5.03 -18.44 4.69
C GLU A 172 3.85 -18.33 5.66
N ASP A 173 2.65 -18.43 5.12
CA ASP A 173 1.40 -18.52 5.83
C ASP A 173 0.71 -19.82 5.41
N GLU A 174 0.59 -20.79 6.32
CA GLU A 174 0.06 -22.13 6.03
C GLU A 174 0.76 -22.81 4.82
N GLY A 175 2.09 -22.65 4.69
CA GLY A 175 2.87 -23.20 3.57
C GLY A 175 2.75 -22.43 2.25
N ARG A 176 2.13 -21.25 2.25
CA ARG A 176 2.02 -20.36 1.08
C ARG A 176 2.94 -19.15 1.24
N PRO A 177 3.69 -18.75 0.22
CA PRO A 177 4.56 -17.57 0.32
C PRO A 177 3.73 -16.29 0.42
N VAL A 178 4.08 -15.43 1.39
CA VAL A 178 3.52 -14.09 1.52
C VAL A 178 4.20 -13.15 0.53
N SER A 179 3.51 -12.79 -0.55
CA SER A 179 4.05 -11.90 -1.59
C SER A 179 2.97 -11.00 -2.20
N SER A 180 3.39 -9.86 -2.78
CA SER A 180 2.47 -8.96 -3.49
C SER A 180 1.73 -9.66 -4.64
N SER A 181 2.34 -10.66 -5.29
CA SER A 181 1.69 -11.40 -6.39
C SER A 181 0.54 -12.28 -5.88
N VAL A 182 0.73 -12.98 -4.77
CA VAL A 182 -0.33 -13.81 -4.15
C VAL A 182 -1.48 -12.93 -3.67
N ILE A 183 -1.17 -11.79 -3.05
CA ILE A 183 -2.18 -10.83 -2.59
C ILE A 183 -2.99 -10.27 -3.76
N ARG A 184 -2.35 -9.91 -4.88
CA ARG A 184 -3.07 -9.48 -6.09
C ARG A 184 -4.00 -10.57 -6.63
N ALA A 185 -3.55 -11.81 -6.63
CA ALA A 185 -4.38 -12.94 -7.06
C ALA A 185 -5.60 -13.16 -6.13
N ALA A 186 -5.43 -13.00 -4.81
CA ALA A 186 -6.53 -13.06 -3.85
C ALA A 186 -7.55 -11.93 -4.10
N LEU A 187 -7.10 -10.69 -4.27
CA LEU A 187 -7.97 -9.54 -4.57
C LEU A 187 -8.70 -9.69 -5.92
N ALA A 188 -8.01 -10.17 -6.96
CA ALA A 188 -8.59 -10.44 -8.27
C ALA A 188 -9.65 -11.56 -8.24
N ALA A 189 -9.59 -12.42 -7.24
CA ALA A 189 -10.60 -13.46 -7.00
C ALA A 189 -11.70 -13.01 -6.01
N GLY A 190 -11.63 -11.79 -5.44
CA GLY A 190 -12.57 -11.30 -4.43
C GLY A 190 -12.31 -11.83 -3.01
N ARG A 191 -11.21 -12.53 -2.79
CA ARG A 191 -10.83 -13.09 -1.49
C ARG A 191 -10.10 -12.03 -0.62
N VAL A 192 -10.87 -10.97 -0.26
CA VAL A 192 -10.32 -9.83 0.48
C VAL A 192 -9.90 -10.18 1.90
N VAL A 193 -10.51 -11.19 2.52
CA VAL A 193 -10.12 -11.69 3.85
C VAL A 193 -8.76 -12.37 3.78
N GLU A 194 -8.52 -13.26 2.80
CA GLU A 194 -7.20 -13.88 2.56
C GLU A 194 -6.14 -12.81 2.27
N ALA A 195 -6.48 -11.81 1.46
CA ALA A 195 -5.57 -10.69 1.20
C ALA A 195 -5.21 -9.93 2.49
N ALA A 196 -6.18 -9.73 3.40
CA ALA A 196 -5.97 -9.07 4.69
C ALA A 196 -5.06 -9.89 5.62
N GLU A 197 -5.20 -11.21 5.64
CA GLU A 197 -4.32 -12.12 6.40
C GLU A 197 -2.86 -12.02 5.94
N LEU A 198 -2.63 -12.01 4.61
CA LEU A 198 -1.30 -11.88 4.01
C LEU A 198 -0.71 -10.47 4.20
N LEU A 199 -1.53 -9.43 4.17
CA LEU A 199 -1.14 -8.05 4.43
C LEU A 199 -0.89 -7.80 5.92
N GLY A 200 -1.65 -8.44 6.81
CA GLY A 200 -1.73 -8.14 8.25
C GLY A 200 -2.67 -6.96 8.57
N TYR A 201 -3.45 -6.51 7.59
CA TYR A 201 -4.46 -5.46 7.70
C TYR A 201 -5.43 -5.54 6.50
N PRO A 202 -6.68 -5.03 6.59
CA PRO A 202 -7.60 -5.00 5.46
C PRO A 202 -7.03 -4.18 4.31
N TRP A 203 -7.03 -4.75 3.09
CA TRP A 203 -6.63 -3.98 1.91
C TRP A 203 -7.54 -2.78 1.71
N PHE A 204 -6.98 -1.66 1.31
CA PHE A 204 -7.70 -0.39 1.17
C PHE A 204 -7.24 0.40 -0.05
N VAL A 205 -8.09 1.32 -0.47
CA VAL A 205 -7.78 2.35 -1.46
C VAL A 205 -8.04 3.73 -0.87
N THR A 206 -7.26 4.71 -1.32
CA THR A 206 -7.49 6.12 -0.99
C THR A 206 -7.90 6.86 -2.25
N ALA A 207 -9.07 7.49 -2.24
CA ALA A 207 -9.55 8.23 -3.40
C ALA A 207 -10.39 9.45 -3.00
N THR A 208 -10.51 10.42 -3.92
CA THR A 208 -11.33 11.62 -3.72
C THR A 208 -12.73 11.36 -4.23
N VAL A 209 -13.72 11.79 -3.46
CA VAL A 209 -15.13 11.70 -3.84
C VAL A 209 -15.44 12.68 -4.97
N ILE A 210 -15.97 12.16 -6.07
CA ILE A 210 -16.37 12.90 -7.25
C ILE A 210 -17.90 12.93 -7.39
N HIS A 211 -18.39 13.83 -8.23
CA HIS A 211 -19.83 13.85 -8.57
C HIS A 211 -20.17 12.60 -9.41
N GLY A 212 -21.24 11.91 -9.00
CA GLY A 212 -21.86 10.80 -9.74
C GLY A 212 -23.21 11.21 -10.34
N ASP A 213 -23.93 10.22 -10.88
CA ASP A 213 -25.25 10.44 -11.52
C ASP A 213 -26.39 10.74 -10.53
N LYS A 214 -26.11 10.73 -9.21
CA LYS A 214 -27.06 10.99 -8.10
C LYS A 214 -28.28 10.05 -8.03
N ARG A 215 -28.36 9.00 -8.88
CA ARG A 215 -29.50 8.06 -8.94
C ARG A 215 -29.77 7.36 -7.61
N GLY A 216 -28.72 7.02 -6.85
CA GLY A 216 -28.84 6.38 -5.55
C GLY A 216 -29.53 7.27 -4.51
N ARG A 217 -29.37 8.61 -4.59
CA ARG A 217 -30.01 9.55 -3.65
C ARG A 217 -31.52 9.47 -3.72
N ASP A 218 -32.08 9.40 -4.94
CA ASP A 218 -33.52 9.35 -5.16
C ASP A 218 -34.12 8.01 -4.69
N LEU A 219 -33.29 6.98 -4.58
CA LEU A 219 -33.66 5.65 -4.09
C LEU A 219 -33.42 5.45 -2.58
N GLY A 220 -32.97 6.50 -1.85
CA GLY A 220 -32.63 6.39 -0.42
C GLY A 220 -31.22 5.85 -0.14
N TYR A 221 -30.41 5.64 -1.18
CA TYR A 221 -29.04 5.12 -1.09
C TYR A 221 -28.01 6.11 -1.65
N PRO A 222 -27.76 7.25 -0.99
CA PRO A 222 -26.71 8.18 -1.42
C PRO A 222 -25.36 7.47 -1.42
N THR A 223 -24.60 7.59 -2.53
CA THR A 223 -23.29 6.98 -2.69
C THR A 223 -22.19 8.01 -2.90
N ALA A 224 -21.05 7.81 -2.25
CA ALA A 224 -19.79 8.48 -2.55
C ALA A 224 -19.14 7.75 -3.74
N ASN A 225 -18.92 8.49 -4.83
CA ASN A 225 -18.36 7.95 -6.07
C ASN A 225 -16.88 8.26 -6.13
N MET A 226 -16.04 7.28 -6.38
CA MET A 226 -14.58 7.40 -6.45
C MET A 226 -14.05 6.67 -7.68
N GLN A 227 -13.24 7.35 -8.47
CA GLN A 227 -12.54 6.73 -9.59
C GLN A 227 -11.23 6.11 -9.11
N LEU A 228 -11.00 4.84 -9.43
CA LEU A 228 -9.77 4.13 -9.08
C LEU A 228 -8.81 4.04 -10.27
N ASP A 229 -7.57 3.61 -9.98
CA ASP A 229 -6.54 3.35 -10.99
C ASP A 229 -7.10 2.38 -12.06
N PRO A 230 -6.95 2.68 -13.36
CA PRO A 230 -7.38 1.78 -14.44
C PRO A 230 -6.81 0.37 -14.34
N ALA A 231 -5.62 0.20 -13.72
CA ALA A 231 -4.98 -1.08 -13.49
C ALA A 231 -5.47 -1.79 -12.21
N CYS A 232 -6.42 -1.20 -11.46
CA CYS A 232 -6.99 -1.84 -10.27
C CYS A 232 -7.62 -3.18 -10.66
N GLY A 233 -7.07 -4.26 -10.13
CA GLY A 233 -7.45 -5.64 -10.43
C GLY A 233 -8.36 -6.27 -9.36
N LEU A 234 -8.99 -5.49 -8.50
CA LEU A 234 -9.99 -6.02 -7.57
C LEU A 234 -11.15 -6.65 -8.36
N LYS A 235 -11.68 -7.76 -7.89
CA LYS A 235 -12.86 -8.39 -8.51
C LYS A 235 -14.07 -7.46 -8.44
N HIS A 236 -14.81 -7.34 -9.53
CA HIS A 236 -16.04 -6.53 -9.59
C HIS A 236 -17.13 -7.16 -8.74
N GLY A 237 -17.83 -6.35 -7.95
CA GLY A 237 -18.96 -6.79 -7.11
C GLY A 237 -19.20 -5.94 -5.88
N ILE A 238 -19.96 -6.47 -4.95
CA ILE A 238 -20.42 -5.81 -3.75
C ILE A 238 -19.57 -6.26 -2.56
N TYR A 239 -19.19 -5.29 -1.74
CA TYR A 239 -18.29 -5.48 -0.60
C TYR A 239 -18.82 -4.81 0.67
N ALA A 240 -18.62 -5.44 1.81
CA ALA A 240 -18.65 -4.78 3.10
C ALA A 240 -17.36 -3.98 3.28
N VAL A 241 -17.46 -2.70 3.60
CA VAL A 241 -16.31 -1.78 3.68
C VAL A 241 -16.34 -0.96 4.95
N ARG A 242 -15.15 -0.53 5.38
CA ARG A 242 -14.96 0.54 6.37
C ARG A 242 -14.32 1.73 5.72
N VAL A 243 -14.79 2.90 6.09
CA VAL A 243 -14.36 4.16 5.49
C VAL A 243 -13.76 5.07 6.55
N GLY A 244 -12.49 5.42 6.36
CA GLY A 244 -11.81 6.44 7.15
C GLY A 244 -12.07 7.83 6.58
N LEU A 245 -12.61 8.72 7.41
CA LEU A 245 -12.89 10.12 7.11
C LEU A 245 -12.53 10.96 8.33
N ASP A 246 -11.58 11.86 8.23
CA ASP A 246 -11.20 12.82 9.28
C ASP A 246 -11.05 12.19 10.69
N GLY A 247 -10.38 11.04 10.74
CA GLY A 247 -10.16 10.29 11.98
C GLY A 247 -11.36 9.46 12.47
N ARG A 248 -12.53 9.56 11.82
CA ARG A 248 -13.70 8.70 12.05
C ARG A 248 -13.59 7.44 11.20
N ILE A 249 -14.10 6.34 11.69
CA ILE A 249 -14.28 5.09 10.93
C ILE A 249 -15.77 4.83 10.82
N LEU A 250 -16.26 4.72 9.59
CA LEU A 250 -17.66 4.55 9.24
C LEU A 250 -17.86 3.22 8.53
N ASP A 251 -18.93 2.51 8.85
CA ASP A 251 -19.32 1.28 8.19
C ASP A 251 -20.11 1.58 6.91
N GLY A 252 -19.96 0.73 5.89
CA GLY A 252 -20.65 0.90 4.63
C GLY A 252 -20.70 -0.34 3.76
N VAL A 253 -21.39 -0.22 2.65
CA VAL A 253 -21.41 -1.18 1.55
C VAL A 253 -20.93 -0.51 0.27
N ALA A 254 -20.14 -1.20 -0.52
CA ALA A 254 -19.56 -0.64 -1.75
C ALA A 254 -19.84 -1.53 -2.96
N ASN A 255 -20.16 -0.90 -4.09
CA ASN A 255 -20.09 -1.51 -5.41
C ASN A 255 -18.80 -1.10 -6.10
N PHE A 256 -18.02 -2.08 -6.54
CA PHE A 256 -16.85 -1.86 -7.38
C PHE A 256 -17.09 -2.48 -8.75
N GLY A 257 -17.03 -1.65 -9.79
CA GLY A 257 -17.30 -2.09 -11.16
C GLY A 257 -16.78 -1.14 -12.22
N ARG A 258 -17.10 -1.41 -13.48
CA ARG A 258 -16.84 -0.50 -14.59
C ARG A 258 -18.17 -0.11 -15.23
N ARG A 259 -18.37 1.18 -15.47
CA ARG A 259 -19.54 1.59 -16.26
C ARG A 259 -19.38 1.08 -17.69
N PRO A 260 -20.45 0.52 -18.30
CA PRO A 260 -20.44 0.13 -19.70
C PRO A 260 -20.50 1.39 -20.59
N THR A 261 -19.41 2.15 -20.67
CA THR A 261 -19.25 3.25 -21.63
C THR A 261 -18.37 2.78 -22.78
N PHE A 262 -18.59 3.29 -23.99
CA PHE A 262 -17.74 3.04 -25.15
C PHE A 262 -16.27 3.37 -24.78
N GLY A 263 -15.39 2.34 -24.73
CA GLY A 263 -13.98 2.52 -24.45
C GLY A 263 -13.48 2.02 -23.10
N GLY A 264 -14.27 1.31 -22.30
CA GLY A 264 -13.78 0.65 -21.06
C GLY A 264 -13.35 1.66 -19.99
N GLY A 265 -14.25 2.50 -19.52
CA GLY A 265 -14.01 3.55 -18.52
C GLY A 265 -13.22 3.06 -17.28
N ALA A 266 -12.56 3.98 -16.60
CA ALA A 266 -11.86 3.67 -15.34
C ALA A 266 -12.79 3.01 -14.32
N PRO A 267 -12.27 2.09 -13.49
CA PRO A 267 -13.07 1.45 -12.45
C PRO A 267 -13.67 2.49 -11.50
N LEU A 268 -14.93 2.30 -11.16
CA LEU A 268 -15.67 3.14 -10.24
C LEU A 268 -15.94 2.38 -8.95
N LEU A 269 -15.72 3.03 -7.82
CA LEU A 269 -16.10 2.58 -6.50
C LEU A 269 -17.21 3.47 -5.99
N GLU A 270 -18.39 2.91 -5.75
CA GLU A 270 -19.57 3.59 -5.23
C GLU A 270 -19.83 3.10 -3.81
N VAL A 271 -19.67 3.96 -2.82
CA VAL A 271 -19.78 3.60 -1.39
C VAL A 271 -21.01 4.25 -0.78
N HIS A 272 -21.91 3.44 -0.25
CA HIS A 272 -22.99 3.87 0.61
C HIS A 272 -22.56 3.73 2.08
N LEU A 273 -22.47 4.86 2.80
CA LEU A 273 -22.14 4.87 4.23
C LEU A 273 -23.40 4.70 5.05
N PHE A 274 -23.35 3.83 6.04
CA PHE A 274 -24.47 3.61 6.94
C PHE A 274 -24.59 4.75 7.95
N ASP A 275 -25.83 5.16 8.22
CA ASP A 275 -26.15 6.13 9.27
C ASP A 275 -25.38 7.46 9.13
N PHE A 276 -25.15 7.89 7.87
CA PHE A 276 -24.36 9.06 7.52
C PHE A 276 -25.09 9.93 6.50
N SER A 277 -25.09 11.27 6.71
CA SER A 277 -25.84 12.23 5.89
C SER A 277 -25.06 13.48 5.48
N GLU A 278 -23.78 13.58 5.87
CA GLU A 278 -22.94 14.75 5.54
C GLU A 278 -22.51 14.73 4.06
N GLU A 279 -22.16 15.90 3.53
CA GLU A 279 -21.65 16.03 2.15
C GLU A 279 -20.17 15.61 2.08
N LEU A 280 -19.83 14.80 1.08
CA LEU A 280 -18.50 14.20 0.93
C LEU A 280 -17.74 14.64 -0.32
N TYR A 281 -18.33 15.49 -1.19
CA TYR A 281 -17.64 15.88 -2.43
C TYR A 281 -16.31 16.57 -2.17
N GLY A 282 -15.27 16.12 -2.87
CA GLY A 282 -13.91 16.62 -2.69
C GLY A 282 -13.16 16.02 -1.50
N CYS A 283 -13.83 15.32 -0.56
CA CYS A 283 -13.18 14.65 0.55
C CYS A 283 -12.35 13.47 0.07
N ARG A 284 -11.22 13.23 0.70
CA ARG A 284 -10.42 12.01 0.51
C ARG A 284 -10.87 10.96 1.52
N LEU A 285 -11.22 9.80 1.02
CA LEU A 285 -11.66 8.67 1.83
C LEU A 285 -10.64 7.54 1.72
N ASP A 286 -10.39 6.85 2.85
CA ASP A 286 -9.74 5.55 2.87
C ASP A 286 -10.81 4.47 2.95
N VAL A 287 -10.96 3.67 1.91
CA VAL A 287 -11.96 2.61 1.84
C VAL A 287 -11.29 1.25 2.01
N ALA A 288 -11.49 0.62 3.15
CA ALA A 288 -10.97 -0.70 3.51
C ALA A 288 -12.00 -1.79 3.17
N PHE A 289 -11.57 -2.82 2.44
CA PHE A 289 -12.43 -3.93 2.02
C PHE A 289 -12.40 -5.04 3.08
N ILE A 290 -13.53 -5.23 3.75
CA ILE A 290 -13.64 -6.15 4.90
C ILE A 290 -14.18 -7.51 4.48
N GLY A 291 -15.12 -7.55 3.54
CA GLY A 291 -15.69 -8.81 3.07
C GLY A 291 -16.33 -8.71 1.69
N TRP A 292 -16.25 -9.79 0.93
CA TRP A 292 -16.99 -9.97 -0.31
C TRP A 292 -18.43 -10.36 -0.03
N ILE A 293 -19.38 -9.74 -0.70
CA ILE A 293 -20.82 -10.07 -0.56
C ILE A 293 -21.27 -10.88 -1.77
N ARG A 294 -21.19 -10.33 -2.98
CA ARG A 294 -21.62 -10.99 -4.22
C ARG A 294 -21.05 -10.31 -5.48
N ALA A 295 -21.20 -10.98 -6.61
CA ALA A 295 -20.95 -10.37 -7.91
C ALA A 295 -22.02 -9.33 -8.27
N GLU A 296 -21.70 -8.45 -9.24
CA GLU A 296 -22.69 -7.55 -9.83
C GLU A 296 -23.84 -8.34 -10.46
N LEU A 297 -25.06 -7.81 -10.35
CA LEU A 297 -26.27 -8.35 -10.95
C LEU A 297 -26.90 -7.31 -11.88
N ARG A 298 -27.64 -7.78 -12.86
CA ARG A 298 -28.55 -6.95 -13.67
C ARG A 298 -29.96 -7.09 -13.10
N PHE A 299 -30.67 -5.98 -13.02
CA PHE A 299 -32.02 -5.92 -12.46
C PHE A 299 -33.02 -5.54 -13.54
N GLU A 300 -34.20 -6.15 -13.53
CA GLU A 300 -35.27 -5.85 -14.48
C GLU A 300 -36.09 -4.61 -14.10
N GLY A 301 -35.96 -4.16 -12.83
CA GLY A 301 -36.69 -2.99 -12.36
C GLY A 301 -36.15 -2.39 -11.06
N ILE A 302 -36.61 -1.18 -10.76
CA ILE A 302 -36.16 -0.40 -9.59
C ILE A 302 -36.50 -1.11 -8.28
N ALA A 303 -37.68 -1.72 -8.18
CA ALA A 303 -38.09 -2.43 -6.96
C ALA A 303 -37.22 -3.64 -6.63
N GLU A 304 -36.74 -4.35 -7.66
CA GLU A 304 -35.78 -5.45 -7.49
C GLU A 304 -34.42 -4.94 -7.05
N LEU A 305 -33.93 -3.84 -7.68
CA LEU A 305 -32.69 -3.19 -7.30
C LEU A 305 -32.70 -2.78 -5.82
N ILE A 306 -33.77 -2.10 -5.36
CA ILE A 306 -33.89 -1.66 -3.95
C ILE A 306 -33.84 -2.86 -3.00
N ARG A 307 -34.59 -3.94 -3.27
CA ARG A 307 -34.56 -5.15 -2.42
C ARG A 307 -33.14 -5.71 -2.28
N HIS A 308 -32.39 -5.78 -3.39
CA HIS A 308 -31.00 -6.26 -3.34
C HIS A 308 -30.08 -5.31 -2.58
N MET A 309 -30.27 -3.98 -2.70
CA MET A 309 -29.51 -3.00 -1.93
C MET A 309 -29.78 -3.12 -0.41
N ASP A 310 -31.02 -3.40 -0.03
CA ASP A 310 -31.42 -3.66 1.37
C ASP A 310 -30.74 -4.95 1.88
N ASP A 311 -30.76 -6.02 1.10
CA ASP A 311 -30.11 -7.30 1.43
C ASP A 311 -28.59 -7.16 1.53
N ASP A 312 -27.96 -6.48 0.59
CA ASP A 312 -26.51 -6.19 0.60
C ASP A 312 -26.11 -5.39 1.84
N SER A 313 -26.88 -4.35 2.16
CA SER A 313 -26.64 -3.52 3.36
C SER A 313 -26.75 -4.33 4.65
N ARG A 314 -27.75 -5.20 4.76
CA ARG A 314 -27.93 -6.10 5.92
C ARG A 314 -26.78 -7.10 6.04
N LEU A 315 -26.37 -7.70 4.92
CA LEU A 315 -25.23 -8.62 4.89
C LEU A 315 -23.93 -7.89 5.23
N ALA A 316 -23.71 -6.68 4.69
CA ALA A 316 -22.53 -5.88 5.00
C ALA A 316 -22.45 -5.57 6.51
N ARG A 317 -23.55 -5.11 7.14
CA ARG A 317 -23.61 -4.89 8.60
C ARG A 317 -23.25 -6.16 9.38
N THR A 318 -23.73 -7.32 8.94
CA THR A 318 -23.42 -8.60 9.57
C THR A 318 -21.93 -8.97 9.45
N VAL A 319 -21.33 -8.76 8.28
CA VAL A 319 -19.89 -9.00 8.04
C VAL A 319 -19.05 -8.07 8.89
N LEU A 320 -19.38 -6.79 8.92
CA LEU A 320 -18.65 -5.75 9.66
C LEU A 320 -18.70 -5.99 11.17
N ALA A 321 -19.87 -6.36 11.70
CA ALA A 321 -20.02 -6.71 13.12
C ALA A 321 -19.14 -7.91 13.54
N ARG A 322 -19.01 -8.92 12.67
CA ARG A 322 -18.17 -10.10 12.93
C ARG A 322 -16.67 -9.81 12.83
N ALA A 323 -16.28 -8.87 11.97
CA ALA A 323 -14.87 -8.51 11.76
C ALA A 323 -14.24 -7.74 12.92
N GLY A 324 -15.04 -7.28 13.93
CA GLY A 324 -14.55 -6.38 14.98
C GLY A 324 -14.05 -5.05 14.41
N ASP A 325 -13.32 -4.24 15.18
CA ASP A 325 -12.90 -2.87 14.80
C ASP A 325 -11.60 -2.86 13.98
N VAL A 326 -11.51 -3.71 12.94
CA VAL A 326 -10.32 -3.77 12.08
C VAL A 326 -10.31 -2.64 11.06
N PHE A 327 -9.20 -1.90 10.99
CA PHE A 327 -8.95 -0.88 9.98
C PHE A 327 -7.44 -0.86 9.63
N PRO A 328 -7.03 -0.40 8.42
CA PRO A 328 -5.62 -0.27 8.09
C PRO A 328 -4.87 0.61 9.10
N PRO A 329 -3.62 0.28 9.45
CA PRO A 329 -2.83 1.03 10.46
C PRO A 329 -2.23 2.30 9.84
N ILE A 330 -3.09 3.16 9.34
CA ILE A 330 -2.75 4.41 8.66
C ILE A 330 -3.37 5.58 9.43
N GLY A 331 -2.65 6.65 9.60
CA GLY A 331 -3.22 7.89 10.10
C GLY A 331 -4.24 8.49 9.10
N SER A 332 -4.88 9.61 9.46
CA SER A 332 -5.76 10.34 8.54
C SER A 332 -5.06 10.59 7.19
N PRO A 333 -5.78 10.57 6.05
CA PRO A 333 -5.25 10.95 4.74
C PRO A 333 -4.59 12.33 4.74
N ASP A 334 -5.09 13.22 5.59
CA ASP A 334 -4.63 14.61 5.75
C ASP A 334 -3.67 14.81 6.92
N GLY A 335 -3.13 13.75 7.50
CA GLY A 335 -2.24 13.76 8.69
C GLY A 335 -0.98 14.62 8.61
N ALA A 336 -0.90 15.57 7.67
CA ALA A 336 0.09 16.64 7.59
C ALA A 336 -0.39 17.99 8.16
N ARG A 337 -1.61 18.08 8.74
CA ARG A 337 -2.18 19.34 9.24
C ARG A 337 -2.50 19.36 10.74
N SER A 338 -1.77 18.63 11.56
CA SER A 338 -1.82 18.84 13.02
C SER A 338 -0.41 18.86 13.57
N ALA A 339 0.26 19.98 13.40
CA ALA A 339 1.34 20.48 14.25
C ALA A 339 1.29 22.00 14.25
#